data_dba0928f9e15e99a882358fffe2e357c
#
_entry.id   dba0928f9e15e99a882358fffe2e357c
#
_cell.length_a   1.000
_cell.length_b   1.000
_cell.length_c   1.000
_cell.angle_alpha   90.00
_cell.angle_beta   90.00
_cell.angle_gamma   90.00
#
_symmetry.space_group_name_H-M   'P 1'
#
loop_
_entity.id
_entity.type
_entity.pdbx_description
1 polymer ?
#
loop_
_entity_poly.entity_id
_entity_poly.type
_entity_poly.pdbx_seq_one_letter_code
_entity_poly.pdbx_strand_id
1 'polypeptide(L)'
;MPLGVILCIPPFNYPVNLAVSKLAPALIAGNAVVIKPPTQGCVSALHMLQCFHKAGLPTGLINAVTGSVGTFGDHLTTHPGANCISFTGGDTGLSVCKKAAMVPLQMELGGKDAAIVLPDADLALAASSILKGGFSYSGQRCTAVKVVLAHEAVADALVASLLEGVQKLRVGQPEDDADITAVISSRSADFIQGRVEDAMARGARALTPWKREGNLLWPVLLDGVTPEMRIAWEEPFGPVLPVLRVASAEEAVELVNRSRFGLQGCVFTRDRRNHHCRPYRPVTIVLPVYRRIHVARPHVLPVRRVGPHLARAG
;
A
#
# COMPACT_ATOMS: atom_id res chain seq x y z
N MET A 1 22.06 -9.34 -19.21
CA MET A 1 22.55 -10.60 -18.61
C MET A 1 21.70 -10.95 -17.40
N PRO A 2 21.37 -12.23 -17.16
CA PRO A 2 20.75 -12.67 -15.93
C PRO A 2 21.62 -12.34 -14.70
N LEU A 3 20.98 -12.08 -13.56
CA LEU A 3 21.68 -11.91 -12.29
C LEU A 3 22.04 -13.26 -11.65
N GLY A 4 21.23 -14.30 -11.91
CA GLY A 4 21.35 -15.62 -11.32
C GLY A 4 20.07 -16.05 -10.59
N VAL A 5 20.13 -16.26 -9.27
CA VAL A 5 18.99 -16.65 -8.45
C VAL A 5 18.37 -15.42 -7.79
N ILE A 6 17.08 -15.20 -8.03
CA ILE A 6 16.30 -14.11 -7.44
C ILE A 6 15.48 -14.67 -6.26
N LEU A 7 15.69 -14.14 -5.08
CA LEU A 7 14.83 -14.41 -3.92
C LEU A 7 13.60 -13.49 -3.99
N CYS A 8 12.41 -14.05 -4.23
CA CYS A 8 11.14 -13.34 -4.32
C CYS A 8 10.34 -13.51 -3.03
N ILE A 9 9.99 -12.40 -2.36
CA ILE A 9 9.20 -12.39 -1.12
C ILE A 9 7.97 -11.50 -1.33
N PRO A 10 6.86 -12.04 -1.88
CA PRO A 10 5.62 -11.32 -2.08
C PRO A 10 4.80 -11.16 -0.78
N PRO A 11 3.89 -10.18 -0.71
CA PRO A 11 3.04 -9.93 0.45
C PRO A 11 1.76 -10.77 0.41
N PHE A 12 1.01 -10.75 1.52
CA PHE A 12 -0.23 -11.50 1.67
C PHE A 12 -1.44 -10.88 0.95
N ASN A 13 -1.47 -9.56 0.80
CA ASN A 13 -2.65 -8.82 0.31
C ASN A 13 -2.88 -8.97 -1.20
N TYR A 14 -1.84 -9.31 -1.97
CA TYR A 14 -1.92 -9.64 -3.38
C TYR A 14 -1.06 -10.89 -3.67
N PRO A 15 -1.44 -12.06 -3.12
CA PRO A 15 -0.55 -13.24 -3.09
C PRO A 15 -0.23 -13.82 -4.47
N VAL A 16 -1.08 -13.58 -5.47
CA VAL A 16 -0.84 -13.99 -6.87
C VAL A 16 -0.24 -12.86 -7.67
N ASN A 17 -0.89 -11.68 -7.69
CA ASN A 17 -0.46 -10.56 -8.53
C ASN A 17 0.97 -10.10 -8.20
N LEU A 18 1.26 -9.82 -6.93
CA LEU A 18 2.60 -9.37 -6.53
C LEU A 18 3.65 -10.48 -6.52
N ALA A 19 3.24 -11.75 -6.52
CA ALA A 19 4.16 -12.85 -6.82
C ALA A 19 4.52 -12.88 -8.32
N VAL A 20 3.53 -12.84 -9.22
CA VAL A 20 3.77 -12.82 -10.67
C VAL A 20 4.59 -11.62 -11.09
N SER A 21 4.34 -10.43 -10.52
CA SER A 21 5.10 -9.21 -10.84
C SER A 21 6.60 -9.32 -10.53
N LYS A 22 6.99 -10.27 -9.68
CA LYS A 22 8.40 -10.60 -9.38
C LYS A 22 8.91 -11.75 -10.22
N LEU A 23 8.10 -12.82 -10.35
CA LEU A 23 8.48 -14.04 -11.06
C LEU A 23 8.64 -13.79 -12.57
N ALA A 24 7.64 -13.16 -13.21
CA ALA A 24 7.63 -13.01 -14.65
C ALA A 24 8.85 -12.23 -15.19
N PRO A 25 9.19 -11.03 -14.68
CA PRO A 25 10.38 -10.32 -15.15
C PRO A 25 11.68 -11.04 -14.80
N ALA A 26 11.76 -11.75 -13.67
CA ALA A 26 12.94 -12.52 -13.33
C ALA A 26 13.20 -13.66 -14.32
N LEU A 27 12.15 -14.45 -14.61
CA LEU A 27 12.24 -15.60 -15.52
C LEU A 27 12.52 -15.18 -16.96
N ILE A 28 11.80 -14.15 -17.46
CA ILE A 28 12.00 -13.69 -18.86
C ILE A 28 13.38 -13.09 -19.07
N ALA A 29 14.00 -12.57 -18.02
CA ALA A 29 15.38 -12.10 -18.04
C ALA A 29 16.43 -13.24 -17.89
N GLY A 30 15.98 -14.51 -17.82
CA GLY A 30 16.85 -15.69 -17.75
C GLY A 30 17.34 -16.05 -16.35
N ASN A 31 16.70 -15.55 -15.30
CA ASN A 31 17.05 -15.89 -13.92
C ASN A 31 16.28 -17.12 -13.44
N ALA A 32 16.84 -17.82 -12.45
CA ALA A 32 16.08 -18.74 -11.61
C ALA A 32 15.48 -18.01 -10.41
N VAL A 33 14.44 -18.58 -9.80
CA VAL A 33 13.73 -17.94 -8.70
C VAL A 33 13.55 -18.89 -7.52
N VAL A 34 13.82 -18.40 -6.33
CA VAL A 34 13.35 -18.97 -5.08
C VAL A 34 12.26 -18.04 -4.53
N ILE A 35 11.02 -18.54 -4.44
CA ILE A 35 9.94 -17.76 -3.86
C ILE A 35 9.64 -18.21 -2.43
N LYS A 36 9.55 -17.25 -1.53
CA LYS A 36 8.98 -17.43 -0.19
C LYS A 36 7.59 -16.80 -0.17
N PRO A 37 6.51 -17.57 -0.45
CA PRO A 37 5.16 -17.01 -0.42
C PRO A 37 4.80 -16.52 0.98
N PRO A 38 3.79 -15.61 1.10
CA PRO A 38 3.31 -15.18 2.40
C PRO A 38 2.72 -16.38 3.16
N THR A 39 2.82 -16.39 4.49
CA THR A 39 2.28 -17.49 5.31
C THR A 39 0.76 -17.61 5.11
N GLN A 40 0.05 -16.47 5.18
CA GLN A 40 -1.35 -16.38 4.81
C GLN A 40 -1.44 -16.00 3.31
N GLY A 41 -2.18 -16.81 2.55
CA GLY A 41 -2.21 -16.73 1.08
C GLY A 41 -1.19 -17.63 0.38
N CYS A 42 -0.49 -18.49 1.13
CA CYS A 42 0.50 -19.44 0.61
C CYS A 42 -0.12 -20.38 -0.45
N VAL A 43 -1.31 -20.89 -0.21
CA VAL A 43 -2.00 -21.85 -1.11
C VAL A 43 -2.19 -21.26 -2.51
N SER A 44 -2.64 -20.01 -2.62
CA SER A 44 -2.84 -19.32 -3.90
C SER A 44 -1.52 -19.20 -4.68
N ALA A 45 -0.44 -18.82 -3.99
CA ALA A 45 0.87 -18.70 -4.60
C ALA A 45 1.41 -20.06 -5.07
N LEU A 46 1.29 -21.11 -4.26
CA LEU A 46 1.72 -22.46 -4.63
C LEU A 46 0.90 -23.03 -5.80
N HIS A 47 -0.42 -22.80 -5.81
CA HIS A 47 -1.26 -23.18 -6.95
C HIS A 47 -0.82 -22.49 -8.25
N MET A 48 -0.50 -21.21 -8.18
CA MET A 48 0.08 -20.50 -9.31
C MET A 48 1.39 -21.13 -9.81
N LEU A 49 2.28 -21.57 -8.90
CA LEU A 49 3.51 -22.28 -9.29
C LEU A 49 3.23 -23.59 -10.01
N GLN A 50 2.20 -24.33 -9.59
CA GLN A 50 1.75 -25.52 -10.32
C GLN A 50 1.30 -25.19 -11.75
N CYS A 51 0.68 -24.02 -11.97
CA CYS A 51 0.31 -23.58 -13.31
C CYS A 51 1.56 -23.37 -14.20
N PHE A 52 2.63 -22.80 -13.68
CA PHE A 52 3.90 -22.66 -14.40
C PHE A 52 4.50 -24.02 -14.77
N HIS A 53 4.50 -24.98 -13.85
CA HIS A 53 4.98 -26.34 -14.14
C HIS A 53 4.14 -27.05 -15.20
N LYS A 54 2.79 -26.95 -15.10
CA LYS A 54 1.88 -27.52 -16.10
C LYS A 54 2.02 -26.86 -17.49
N ALA A 55 2.43 -25.59 -17.52
CA ALA A 55 2.72 -24.87 -18.78
C ALA A 55 4.09 -25.26 -19.40
N GLY A 56 4.82 -26.18 -18.81
CA GLY A 56 6.10 -26.67 -19.34
C GLY A 56 7.31 -25.85 -18.95
N LEU A 57 7.22 -25.05 -17.89
CA LEU A 57 8.42 -24.35 -17.38
C LEU A 57 9.48 -25.40 -16.97
N PRO A 58 10.74 -25.27 -17.41
CA PRO A 58 11.80 -26.21 -17.05
C PRO A 58 11.96 -26.36 -15.52
N THR A 59 12.16 -27.60 -15.09
CA THR A 59 12.35 -27.94 -13.68
C THR A 59 13.55 -27.18 -13.09
N GLY A 60 13.37 -26.67 -11.87
CA GLY A 60 14.42 -25.95 -11.14
C GLY A 60 14.45 -24.43 -11.38
N LEU A 61 13.73 -23.90 -12.38
CA LEU A 61 13.67 -22.45 -12.59
C LEU A 61 12.83 -21.72 -11.53
N ILE A 62 11.80 -22.36 -10.98
CA ILE A 62 11.06 -21.84 -9.83
C ILE A 62 11.08 -22.87 -8.71
N ASN A 63 11.50 -22.46 -7.54
CA ASN A 63 11.46 -23.25 -6.31
C ASN A 63 10.74 -22.46 -5.21
N ALA A 64 9.93 -23.13 -4.38
CA ALA A 64 9.21 -22.50 -3.28
C ALA A 64 9.74 -22.99 -1.93
N VAL A 65 9.90 -22.05 -1.00
CA VAL A 65 10.22 -22.33 0.40
C VAL A 65 9.11 -21.78 1.28
N THR A 66 8.43 -22.65 2.02
CA THR A 66 7.33 -22.31 2.92
C THR A 66 7.75 -22.46 4.37
N GLY A 67 7.16 -21.66 5.26
CA GLY A 67 7.40 -21.75 6.70
C GLY A 67 7.43 -20.39 7.37
N SER A 68 7.71 -20.38 8.68
CA SER A 68 7.75 -19.18 9.49
C SER A 68 8.99 -18.33 9.19
N VAL A 69 8.80 -17.03 9.06
CA VAL A 69 9.90 -16.05 8.88
C VAL A 69 10.89 -16.12 10.05
N GLY A 70 10.40 -16.35 11.28
CA GLY A 70 11.26 -16.49 12.45
C GLY A 70 12.20 -17.69 12.41
N THR A 71 11.87 -18.72 11.62
CA THR A 71 12.67 -19.95 11.55
C THR A 71 13.83 -19.82 10.56
N PHE A 72 13.61 -19.19 9.40
CA PHE A 72 14.62 -19.18 8.33
C PHE A 72 14.68 -17.86 7.53
N GLY A 73 13.93 -16.84 7.92
CA GLY A 73 13.87 -15.59 7.18
C GLY A 73 15.23 -14.91 7.04
N ASP A 74 16.01 -14.88 8.10
CA ASP A 74 17.36 -14.33 8.06
C ASP A 74 18.30 -15.18 7.19
N HIS A 75 18.20 -16.51 7.28
CA HIS A 75 18.98 -17.42 6.44
C HIS A 75 18.73 -17.18 4.94
N LEU A 76 17.47 -17.01 4.54
CA LEU A 76 17.15 -16.73 3.13
C LEU A 76 17.70 -15.39 2.66
N THR A 77 17.58 -14.34 3.48
CA THR A 77 17.98 -12.99 3.08
C THR A 77 19.50 -12.76 3.14
N THR A 78 20.24 -13.62 3.84
CA THR A 78 21.71 -13.58 3.92
C THR A 78 22.38 -14.70 3.14
N HIS A 79 21.62 -15.58 2.49
CA HIS A 79 22.17 -16.75 1.81
C HIS A 79 23.02 -16.34 0.60
N PRO A 80 24.26 -16.84 0.49
CA PRO A 80 25.18 -16.44 -0.59
C PRO A 80 24.72 -16.86 -1.99
N GLY A 81 23.81 -17.82 -2.10
CA GLY A 81 23.22 -18.23 -3.37
C GLY A 81 22.13 -17.29 -3.89
N ALA A 82 21.69 -16.28 -3.13
CA ALA A 82 20.76 -15.27 -3.62
C ALA A 82 21.56 -14.14 -4.29
N ASN A 83 21.29 -13.89 -5.57
CA ASN A 83 21.96 -12.85 -6.35
C ASN A 83 21.18 -11.54 -6.41
N CYS A 84 19.91 -11.55 -6.02
CA CYS A 84 19.04 -10.37 -5.89
C CYS A 84 17.88 -10.72 -4.99
N ILE A 85 17.37 -9.75 -4.22
CA ILE A 85 16.17 -9.91 -3.41
C ILE A 85 15.09 -8.96 -3.93
N SER A 86 13.93 -9.51 -4.31
CA SER A 86 12.72 -8.77 -4.65
C SER A 86 11.68 -8.96 -3.54
N PHE A 87 11.49 -7.92 -2.75
CA PHE A 87 10.64 -7.92 -1.56
C PHE A 87 9.46 -6.93 -1.72
N THR A 88 8.29 -7.33 -1.25
CA THR A 88 7.17 -6.42 -1.01
C THR A 88 6.58 -6.68 0.37
N GLY A 89 6.44 -5.62 1.17
CA GLY A 89 5.88 -5.71 2.52
C GLY A 89 6.06 -4.43 3.32
N GLY A 90 5.83 -4.50 4.62
CA GLY A 90 5.97 -3.37 5.54
C GLY A 90 7.39 -3.22 6.11
N ASP A 91 7.47 -2.87 7.38
CA ASP A 91 8.72 -2.57 8.11
C ASP A 91 9.74 -3.72 8.11
N THR A 92 9.32 -4.97 7.89
CA THR A 92 10.22 -6.11 7.70
C THR A 92 11.22 -5.86 6.57
N GLY A 93 10.83 -5.08 5.54
CA GLY A 93 11.74 -4.71 4.45
C GLY A 93 12.96 -3.94 4.91
N LEU A 94 12.82 -3.07 5.93
CA LEU A 94 13.96 -2.37 6.50
C LEU A 94 14.95 -3.32 7.17
N SER A 95 14.45 -4.40 7.81
CA SER A 95 15.29 -5.44 8.37
C SER A 95 16.01 -6.22 7.28
N VAL A 96 15.32 -6.56 6.19
CA VAL A 96 15.91 -7.20 5.01
C VAL A 96 17.02 -6.33 4.43
N CYS A 97 16.78 -5.03 4.23
CA CYS A 97 17.79 -4.10 3.71
C CYS A 97 19.06 -4.03 4.58
N LYS A 98 18.89 -4.12 5.91
CA LYS A 98 20.01 -4.07 6.86
C LYS A 98 20.82 -5.37 6.90
N LYS A 99 20.19 -6.51 6.63
CA LYS A 99 20.79 -7.85 6.77
C LYS A 99 21.28 -8.41 5.45
N ALA A 100 20.68 -8.02 4.33
CA ALA A 100 21.08 -8.48 3.02
C ALA A 100 22.56 -8.16 2.77
N ALA A 101 23.28 -9.13 2.22
CA ALA A 101 24.65 -8.95 1.78
C ALA A 101 24.70 -7.95 0.61
N MET A 102 25.87 -7.80 -0.05
CA MET A 102 26.07 -6.91 -1.20
C MET A 102 25.35 -7.41 -2.46
N VAL A 103 24.03 -7.60 -2.38
CA VAL A 103 23.18 -7.99 -3.52
C VAL A 103 22.19 -6.88 -3.86
N PRO A 104 21.79 -6.71 -5.13
CA PRO A 104 20.74 -5.79 -5.53
C PRO A 104 19.43 -6.08 -4.77
N LEU A 105 18.77 -5.01 -4.31
CA LEU A 105 17.48 -5.08 -3.61
C LEU A 105 16.44 -4.34 -4.43
N GLN A 106 15.35 -5.02 -4.77
CA GLN A 106 14.13 -4.41 -5.29
C GLN A 106 13.10 -4.40 -4.15
N MET A 107 12.85 -3.21 -3.62
CA MET A 107 12.02 -3.03 -2.43
C MET A 107 10.76 -2.26 -2.77
N GLU A 108 9.61 -2.88 -2.53
CA GLU A 108 8.28 -2.25 -2.56
C GLU A 108 7.73 -2.29 -1.14
N LEU A 109 7.62 -1.12 -0.51
CA LEU A 109 7.29 -1.02 0.90
C LEU A 109 5.91 -0.39 1.11
N GLY A 110 5.56 -0.15 2.38
CA GLY A 110 4.31 0.48 2.76
C GLY A 110 4.21 1.95 2.35
N GLY A 111 3.04 2.52 2.53
CA GLY A 111 2.71 3.92 2.25
C GLY A 111 1.79 4.52 3.31
N LYS A 112 1.85 5.82 3.49
CA LYS A 112 0.85 6.62 4.19
C LYS A 112 0.25 7.61 3.19
N ASP A 113 -0.44 7.06 2.20
CA ASP A 113 -0.85 7.77 1.01
C ASP A 113 -1.95 8.77 1.34
N ALA A 114 -1.70 10.02 1.01
CA ALA A 114 -2.58 11.13 1.33
C ALA A 114 -3.53 11.47 0.18
N ALA A 115 -4.78 11.81 0.52
CA ALA A 115 -5.72 12.49 -0.34
C ALA A 115 -5.86 13.94 0.12
N ILE A 116 -5.38 14.88 -0.70
CA ILE A 116 -5.52 16.33 -0.45
C ILE A 116 -6.78 16.81 -1.17
N VAL A 117 -7.67 17.48 -0.46
CA VAL A 117 -8.92 18.01 -1.02
C VAL A 117 -8.95 19.52 -0.85
N LEU A 118 -8.84 20.27 -1.96
CA LEU A 118 -8.80 21.73 -1.99
C LEU A 118 -10.20 22.34 -2.15
N PRO A 119 -10.39 23.65 -1.88
CA PRO A 119 -11.72 24.29 -1.85
C PRO A 119 -12.52 24.20 -3.16
N ASP A 120 -11.83 24.11 -4.30
CA ASP A 120 -12.41 24.05 -5.63
C ASP A 120 -12.67 22.60 -6.13
N ALA A 121 -12.43 21.60 -5.29
CA ALA A 121 -12.60 20.20 -5.63
C ALA A 121 -14.06 19.83 -5.93
N ASP A 122 -14.24 18.85 -6.80
CA ASP A 122 -15.51 18.13 -6.91
C ASP A 122 -15.62 17.17 -5.72
N LEU A 123 -16.43 17.56 -4.72
CA LEU A 123 -16.55 16.80 -3.47
C LEU A 123 -17.20 15.43 -3.66
N ALA A 124 -18.13 15.28 -4.59
CA ALA A 124 -18.76 13.98 -4.86
C ALA A 124 -17.75 13.00 -5.44
N LEU A 125 -16.96 13.45 -6.41
CA LEU A 125 -15.87 12.67 -6.99
C LEU A 125 -14.78 12.38 -5.96
N ALA A 126 -14.40 13.37 -5.14
CA ALA A 126 -13.40 13.20 -4.09
C ALA A 126 -13.85 12.16 -3.07
N ALA A 127 -15.07 12.29 -2.52
CA ALA A 127 -15.61 11.35 -1.54
C ALA A 127 -15.68 9.92 -2.08
N SER A 128 -16.26 9.71 -3.28
CA SER A 128 -16.36 8.38 -3.89
C SER A 128 -14.98 7.74 -4.14
N SER A 129 -14.00 8.53 -4.61
CA SER A 129 -12.64 8.06 -4.87
C SER A 129 -11.89 7.74 -3.57
N ILE A 130 -12.05 8.57 -2.55
CA ILE A 130 -11.44 8.37 -1.23
C ILE A 130 -12.02 7.13 -0.55
N LEU A 131 -13.34 6.93 -0.59
CA LEU A 131 -14.01 5.74 -0.04
C LEU A 131 -13.48 4.46 -0.71
N LYS A 132 -13.48 4.43 -2.04
CA LYS A 132 -12.92 3.30 -2.78
C LYS A 132 -11.42 3.12 -2.50
N GLY A 133 -10.67 4.22 -2.46
CA GLY A 133 -9.24 4.23 -2.18
C GLY A 133 -8.88 3.76 -0.77
N GLY A 134 -9.66 4.16 0.25
CA GLY A 134 -9.38 3.87 1.65
C GLY A 134 -9.90 2.52 2.14
N PHE A 135 -11.05 2.07 1.65
CA PHE A 135 -11.75 0.91 2.23
C PHE A 135 -11.73 -0.35 1.37
N SER A 136 -11.45 -0.28 0.06
CA SER A 136 -11.32 -1.49 -0.74
C SER A 136 -10.22 -2.41 -0.18
N TYR A 137 -10.45 -3.73 -0.26
CA TYR A 137 -9.62 -4.75 0.38
C TYR A 137 -9.50 -4.57 1.91
N SER A 138 -10.55 -4.01 2.54
CA SER A 138 -10.55 -3.66 3.97
C SER A 138 -9.38 -2.75 4.36
N GLY A 139 -8.96 -1.84 3.47
CA GLY A 139 -7.81 -0.95 3.67
C GLY A 139 -6.43 -1.62 3.62
N GLN A 140 -6.34 -2.90 3.30
CA GLN A 140 -5.09 -3.68 3.32
C GLN A 140 -4.31 -3.56 2.00
N ARG A 141 -4.08 -2.33 1.54
CA ARG A 141 -3.28 -2.02 0.34
C ARG A 141 -2.18 -1.03 0.69
N CYS A 142 -1.00 -1.23 0.12
CA CYS A 142 0.11 -0.27 0.24
C CYS A 142 -0.26 1.11 -0.34
N THR A 143 -1.04 1.13 -1.44
CA THR A 143 -1.53 2.33 -2.13
C THR A 143 -2.95 2.75 -1.70
N ALA A 144 -3.47 2.27 -0.55
CA ALA A 144 -4.73 2.77 -0.03
C ALA A 144 -4.60 4.24 0.40
N VAL A 145 -5.68 5.02 0.25
CA VAL A 145 -5.77 6.31 0.91
C VAL A 145 -5.82 6.07 2.43
N LYS A 146 -4.83 6.55 3.16
CA LYS A 146 -4.67 6.30 4.60
C LYS A 146 -4.74 7.56 5.44
N VAL A 147 -4.85 8.72 4.80
CA VAL A 147 -5.06 10.01 5.43
C VAL A 147 -5.71 10.97 4.44
N VAL A 148 -6.68 11.74 4.89
CA VAL A 148 -7.28 12.82 4.13
C VAL A 148 -6.83 14.15 4.73
N LEU A 149 -6.31 15.05 3.87
CA LEU A 149 -5.99 16.42 4.22
C LEU A 149 -7.05 17.31 3.54
N ALA A 150 -8.07 17.70 4.29
CA ALA A 150 -9.19 18.47 3.79
C ALA A 150 -9.00 19.96 4.13
N HIS A 151 -9.06 20.82 3.11
CA HIS A 151 -9.07 22.26 3.35
C HIS A 151 -10.30 22.63 4.20
N GLU A 152 -10.11 23.50 5.21
CA GLU A 152 -11.13 23.87 6.18
C GLU A 152 -12.46 24.29 5.54
N ALA A 153 -12.41 25.04 4.43
CA ALA A 153 -13.59 25.51 3.72
C ALA A 153 -14.52 24.41 3.18
N VAL A 154 -14.01 23.20 2.99
CA VAL A 154 -14.76 22.06 2.42
C VAL A 154 -14.77 20.83 3.32
N ALA A 155 -14.05 20.88 4.43
CA ALA A 155 -13.85 19.73 5.30
C ALA A 155 -15.16 19.17 5.84
N ASP A 156 -16.09 20.01 6.32
CA ASP A 156 -17.36 19.55 6.88
C ASP A 156 -18.24 18.87 5.83
N ALA A 157 -18.35 19.44 4.63
CA ALA A 157 -19.12 18.85 3.54
C ALA A 157 -18.48 17.52 3.04
N LEU A 158 -17.16 17.47 2.96
CA LEU A 158 -16.45 16.25 2.61
C LEU A 158 -16.64 15.16 3.65
N VAL A 159 -16.48 15.49 4.93
CA VAL A 159 -16.66 14.55 6.06
C VAL A 159 -18.08 13.99 6.09
N ALA A 160 -19.10 14.82 5.87
CA ALA A 160 -20.47 14.38 5.77
C ALA A 160 -20.68 13.37 4.63
N SER A 161 -20.13 13.65 3.45
CA SER A 161 -20.20 12.73 2.29
C SER A 161 -19.43 11.43 2.52
N LEU A 162 -18.26 11.50 3.17
CA LEU A 162 -17.49 10.31 3.55
C LEU A 162 -18.24 9.46 4.57
N LEU A 163 -18.85 10.09 5.58
CA LEU A 163 -19.63 9.39 6.61
C LEU A 163 -20.81 8.63 6.00
N GLU A 164 -21.56 9.29 5.11
CA GLU A 164 -22.67 8.64 4.39
C GLU A 164 -22.19 7.41 3.59
N GLY A 165 -21.04 7.52 2.95
CA GLY A 165 -20.46 6.42 2.19
C GLY A 165 -19.95 5.28 3.08
N VAL A 166 -19.29 5.58 4.20
CA VAL A 166 -18.82 4.57 5.15
C VAL A 166 -19.96 3.78 5.78
N GLN A 167 -21.09 4.45 6.08
CA GLN A 167 -22.26 3.81 6.65
C GLN A 167 -22.95 2.81 5.70
N LYS A 168 -22.71 2.92 4.39
CA LYS A 168 -23.23 1.99 3.37
C LYS A 168 -22.36 0.73 3.20
N LEU A 169 -21.15 0.71 3.75
CA LEU A 169 -20.26 -0.43 3.63
C LEU A 169 -20.78 -1.62 4.43
N ARG A 170 -20.95 -2.75 3.77
CA ARG A 170 -21.34 -4.02 4.40
C ARG A 170 -20.10 -4.67 5.02
N VAL A 171 -20.24 -5.06 6.28
CA VAL A 171 -19.18 -5.75 7.05
C VAL A 171 -19.61 -7.19 7.28
N GLY A 172 -18.78 -8.15 6.95
CA GLY A 172 -19.11 -9.57 7.08
C GLY A 172 -17.95 -10.50 6.72
N GLN A 173 -18.30 -11.77 6.51
CA GLN A 173 -17.34 -12.76 6.05
C GLN A 173 -17.16 -12.67 4.52
N PRO A 174 -16.08 -13.24 3.96
CA PRO A 174 -15.87 -13.27 2.51
C PRO A 174 -17.03 -13.92 1.74
N GLU A 175 -17.68 -14.92 2.33
CA GLU A 175 -18.80 -15.65 1.76
C GLU A 175 -20.07 -14.79 1.61
N ASP A 176 -20.16 -13.70 2.37
CA ASP A 176 -21.29 -12.76 2.33
C ASP A 176 -21.11 -11.70 1.21
N ASP A 177 -20.05 -11.76 0.44
CA ASP A 177 -19.66 -10.72 -0.54
C ASP A 177 -19.66 -9.33 0.11
N ALA A 178 -19.11 -9.23 1.32
CA ALA A 178 -19.06 -8.02 2.11
C ALA A 178 -17.97 -7.07 1.60
N ASP A 179 -18.19 -5.75 1.74
CA ASP A 179 -17.23 -4.72 1.33
C ASP A 179 -16.00 -4.68 2.25
N ILE A 180 -16.24 -4.98 3.54
CA ILE A 180 -15.21 -5.06 4.58
C ILE A 180 -15.24 -6.46 5.19
N THR A 181 -14.09 -7.12 5.13
CA THR A 181 -13.85 -8.43 5.73
C THR A 181 -12.71 -8.36 6.76
N ALA A 182 -12.40 -9.48 7.39
CA ALA A 182 -11.38 -9.56 8.43
C ALA A 182 -10.00 -9.10 7.93
N VAL A 183 -9.26 -8.36 8.75
CA VAL A 183 -7.84 -8.09 8.51
C VAL A 183 -7.03 -9.36 8.74
N ILE A 184 -5.81 -9.38 8.22
CA ILE A 184 -5.00 -10.60 8.05
C ILE A 184 -4.73 -11.38 9.35
N SER A 185 -4.73 -10.73 10.51
CA SER A 185 -4.44 -11.37 11.79
C SER A 185 -4.95 -10.57 12.98
N SER A 186 -5.13 -11.24 14.13
CA SER A 186 -5.44 -10.57 15.39
C SER A 186 -4.38 -9.52 15.77
N ARG A 187 -3.09 -9.83 15.53
CA ARG A 187 -1.99 -8.86 15.76
C ARG A 187 -2.16 -7.59 14.91
N SER A 188 -2.60 -7.72 13.67
CA SER A 188 -2.90 -6.56 12.82
C SER A 188 -4.10 -5.77 13.37
N ALA A 189 -5.14 -6.49 13.83
CA ALA A 189 -6.31 -5.87 14.47
C ALA A 189 -5.92 -5.14 15.76
N ASP A 190 -5.08 -5.72 16.62
CA ASP A 190 -4.57 -5.08 17.85
C ASP A 190 -3.78 -3.81 17.52
N PHE A 191 -2.94 -3.85 16.49
CA PHE A 191 -2.19 -2.68 16.04
C PHE A 191 -3.12 -1.56 15.58
N ILE A 192 -4.13 -1.87 14.75
CA ILE A 192 -5.11 -0.89 14.23
C ILE A 192 -5.91 -0.30 15.39
N GLN A 193 -6.41 -1.15 16.30
CA GLN A 193 -7.16 -0.75 17.48
C GLN A 193 -6.36 0.26 18.32
N GLY A 194 -5.12 -0.04 18.64
CA GLY A 194 -4.27 0.86 19.41
C GLY A 194 -4.04 2.23 18.73
N ARG A 195 -4.16 2.33 17.38
CA ARG A 195 -4.06 3.62 16.66
C ARG A 195 -5.37 4.41 16.73
N VAL A 196 -6.50 3.72 16.65
CA VAL A 196 -7.83 4.34 16.80
C VAL A 196 -7.99 4.85 18.23
N GLU A 197 -7.68 4.05 19.23
CA GLU A 197 -7.78 4.40 20.64
C GLU A 197 -6.84 5.57 21.03
N ASP A 198 -5.58 5.56 20.55
CA ASP A 198 -4.65 6.70 20.73
C ASP A 198 -5.23 7.99 20.15
N ALA A 199 -5.81 7.94 18.94
CA ALA A 199 -6.39 9.11 18.32
C ALA A 199 -7.60 9.63 19.10
N MET A 200 -8.49 8.75 19.51
CA MET A 200 -9.67 9.12 20.30
C MET A 200 -9.30 9.70 21.67
N ALA A 201 -8.32 9.11 22.34
CA ALA A 201 -7.80 9.61 23.62
C ALA A 201 -7.17 11.00 23.50
N ARG A 202 -6.69 11.37 22.31
CA ARG A 202 -6.11 12.69 21.99
C ARG A 202 -7.12 13.68 21.41
N GLY A 203 -8.41 13.33 21.37
CA GLY A 203 -9.49 14.21 20.96
C GLY A 203 -9.99 14.04 19.53
N ALA A 204 -9.50 13.07 18.75
CA ALA A 204 -10.15 12.71 17.49
C ALA A 204 -11.52 12.10 17.73
N ARG A 205 -12.47 12.37 16.83
CA ARG A 205 -13.84 11.88 16.92
C ARG A 205 -14.04 10.71 15.95
N ALA A 206 -14.39 9.54 16.47
CA ALA A 206 -14.88 8.45 15.65
C ALA A 206 -16.33 8.76 15.23
N LEU A 207 -16.54 9.01 13.94
CA LEU A 207 -17.87 9.36 13.40
C LEU A 207 -18.73 8.13 13.12
N THR A 208 -18.12 6.96 13.05
CA THR A 208 -18.79 5.66 13.00
C THR A 208 -18.48 4.87 14.27
N PRO A 209 -19.37 3.98 14.73
CA PRO A 209 -19.14 3.17 15.91
C PRO A 209 -17.86 2.33 15.75
N TRP A 210 -16.93 2.47 16.69
CA TRP A 210 -15.78 1.58 16.75
C TRP A 210 -16.22 0.20 17.25
N LYS A 211 -16.11 -0.81 16.40
CA LYS A 211 -16.48 -2.18 16.71
C LYS A 211 -15.44 -3.15 16.17
N ARG A 212 -15.15 -4.19 16.94
CA ARG A 212 -14.22 -5.27 16.59
C ARG A 212 -14.76 -6.62 17.06
N GLU A 213 -14.66 -7.64 16.20
CA GLU A 213 -14.93 -9.04 16.53
C GLU A 213 -13.75 -9.88 16.02
N GLY A 214 -12.87 -10.31 16.92
CA GLY A 214 -11.63 -11.00 16.54
C GLY A 214 -10.74 -10.11 15.69
N ASN A 215 -10.53 -10.46 14.43
CA ASN A 215 -9.82 -9.66 13.44
C ASN A 215 -10.75 -9.02 12.38
N LEU A 216 -12.06 -9.09 12.56
CA LEU A 216 -13.03 -8.32 11.81
C LEU A 216 -13.19 -6.95 12.47
N LEU A 217 -12.89 -5.89 11.72
CA LEU A 217 -12.96 -4.50 12.18
C LEU A 217 -14.03 -3.76 11.36
N TRP A 218 -14.92 -3.04 12.04
CA TRP A 218 -15.84 -2.13 11.36
C TRP A 218 -15.09 -0.91 10.84
N PRO A 219 -15.48 -0.38 9.66
CA PRO A 219 -14.82 0.78 9.08
C PRO A 219 -15.02 2.01 9.96
N VAL A 220 -13.94 2.73 10.25
CA VAL A 220 -14.00 3.92 11.08
C VAL A 220 -13.49 5.14 10.31
N LEU A 221 -14.28 6.22 10.35
CA LEU A 221 -13.92 7.55 9.92
C LEU A 221 -13.57 8.37 11.17
N LEU A 222 -12.33 8.87 11.25
CA LEU A 222 -11.84 9.71 12.33
C LEU A 222 -11.76 11.16 11.87
N ASP A 223 -12.48 12.07 12.51
CA ASP A 223 -12.40 13.51 12.26
C ASP A 223 -11.65 14.22 13.39
N GLY A 224 -11.07 15.39 13.07
CA GLY A 224 -10.28 16.17 14.04
C GLY A 224 -8.95 15.51 14.39
N VAL A 225 -8.40 14.71 13.48
CA VAL A 225 -7.06 14.15 13.66
C VAL A 225 -6.02 15.25 13.49
N THR A 226 -5.02 15.26 14.38
CA THR A 226 -3.94 16.25 14.36
C THR A 226 -2.58 15.58 14.08
N PRO A 227 -1.56 16.37 13.68
CA PRO A 227 -0.22 15.83 13.42
C PRO A 227 0.50 15.21 14.63
N GLU A 228 0.02 15.43 15.86
CA GLU A 228 0.54 14.84 17.08
C GLU A 228 0.06 13.41 17.31
N MET A 229 -0.97 12.98 16.58
CA MET A 229 -1.56 11.65 16.70
C MET A 229 -0.81 10.63 15.84
N ARG A 230 -0.59 9.44 16.38
CA ARG A 230 0.16 8.38 15.68
C ARG A 230 -0.54 7.95 14.38
N ILE A 231 -1.87 7.95 14.35
CA ILE A 231 -2.65 7.58 13.17
C ILE A 231 -2.42 8.53 11.98
N ALA A 232 -1.95 9.75 12.17
CA ALA A 232 -1.58 10.66 11.10
C ALA A 232 -0.38 10.16 10.28
N TRP A 233 0.54 9.41 10.90
CA TRP A 233 1.84 9.03 10.33
C TRP A 233 2.04 7.54 10.13
N GLU A 234 1.48 6.70 11.00
CA GLU A 234 1.65 5.26 10.93
C GLU A 234 0.64 4.64 9.95
N GLU A 235 1.09 3.63 9.21
CA GLU A 235 0.25 2.89 8.27
C GLU A 235 -0.63 1.88 9.02
N PRO A 236 -1.96 2.08 9.12
CA PRO A 236 -2.83 1.16 9.86
C PRO A 236 -3.03 -0.18 9.15
N PHE A 237 -2.99 -0.18 7.82
CA PHE A 237 -3.25 -1.34 6.97
C PHE A 237 -4.58 -2.05 7.30
N GLY A 238 -5.63 -1.25 7.43
CA GLY A 238 -6.97 -1.67 7.81
C GLY A 238 -8.04 -0.61 7.53
N PRO A 239 -9.31 -0.86 7.85
CA PRO A 239 -10.43 -0.02 7.47
C PRO A 239 -10.57 1.24 8.36
N VAL A 240 -9.53 2.08 8.39
CA VAL A 240 -9.48 3.30 9.20
C VAL A 240 -9.07 4.48 8.32
N LEU A 241 -9.89 5.53 8.31
CA LEU A 241 -9.64 6.73 7.53
C LEU A 241 -9.61 7.98 8.43
N PRO A 242 -8.42 8.50 8.76
CA PRO A 242 -8.26 9.76 9.48
C PRO A 242 -8.39 10.96 8.54
N VAL A 243 -9.06 12.02 9.03
CA VAL A 243 -9.21 13.31 8.36
C VAL A 243 -8.51 14.38 9.19
N LEU A 244 -7.55 15.08 8.58
CA LEU A 244 -6.90 16.26 9.10
C LEU A 244 -7.43 17.48 8.34
N ARG A 245 -7.59 18.59 9.05
CA ARG A 245 -7.97 19.87 8.46
C ARG A 245 -6.74 20.72 8.21
N VAL A 246 -6.71 21.41 7.09
CA VAL A 246 -5.60 22.26 6.67
C VAL A 246 -6.13 23.63 6.19
N ALA A 247 -5.39 24.69 6.45
CA ALA A 247 -5.77 26.04 6.08
C ALA A 247 -5.35 26.38 4.63
N SER A 248 -4.40 25.64 4.05
CA SER A 248 -3.90 25.92 2.68
C SER A 248 -3.38 24.65 1.99
N ALA A 249 -3.18 24.76 0.68
CA ALA A 249 -2.54 23.73 -0.13
C ALA A 249 -1.07 23.53 0.28
N GLU A 250 -0.38 24.59 0.62
CA GLU A 250 1.02 24.60 1.06
C GLU A 250 1.19 23.82 2.36
N GLU A 251 0.31 24.05 3.34
CA GLU A 251 0.29 23.31 4.59
C GLU A 251 0.04 21.81 4.36
N ALA A 252 -0.91 21.46 3.48
CA ALA A 252 -1.16 20.09 3.12
C ALA A 252 0.08 19.40 2.53
N VAL A 253 0.78 20.09 1.62
CA VAL A 253 2.02 19.60 1.00
C VAL A 253 3.15 19.46 2.04
N GLU A 254 3.28 20.42 2.93
CA GLU A 254 4.27 20.39 4.02
C GLU A 254 4.03 19.17 4.93
N LEU A 255 2.78 18.94 5.36
CA LEU A 255 2.41 17.79 6.17
C LEU A 255 2.73 16.47 5.46
N VAL A 256 2.36 16.33 4.18
CA VAL A 256 2.67 15.11 3.41
C VAL A 256 4.18 14.89 3.32
N ASN A 257 4.97 15.95 3.13
CA ASN A 257 6.43 15.86 3.05
C ASN A 257 7.11 15.51 4.37
N ARG A 258 6.45 15.68 5.50
CA ARG A 258 6.93 15.20 6.82
C ARG A 258 6.81 13.68 6.98
N SER A 259 5.98 13.02 6.15
CA SER A 259 5.82 11.57 6.21
C SER A 259 7.13 10.85 5.86
N ARG A 260 7.44 9.77 6.56
CA ARG A 260 8.55 8.86 6.20
C ARG A 260 8.26 8.06 4.93
N PHE A 261 7.00 7.99 4.52
CA PHE A 261 6.55 7.30 3.32
C PHE A 261 6.52 8.22 2.11
N GLY A 262 6.49 7.65 0.91
CA GLY A 262 6.44 8.39 -0.35
C GLY A 262 6.01 7.52 -1.51
N LEU A 263 5.04 6.61 -1.28
CA LEU A 263 4.62 5.65 -2.29
C LEU A 263 3.65 6.27 -3.29
N GLN A 264 2.56 6.89 -2.80
CA GLN A 264 1.51 7.47 -3.62
C GLN A 264 0.78 8.59 -2.88
N GLY A 265 0.09 9.46 -3.62
CA GLY A 265 -0.84 10.46 -3.11
C GLY A 265 -1.77 10.94 -4.21
N CYS A 266 -2.83 11.64 -3.84
CA CYS A 266 -3.73 12.27 -4.79
C CYS A 266 -4.15 13.67 -4.31
N VAL A 267 -4.47 14.55 -5.27
CA VAL A 267 -4.96 15.90 -5.02
C VAL A 267 -6.26 16.08 -5.80
N PHE A 268 -7.29 16.56 -5.13
CA PHE A 268 -8.57 16.92 -5.72
C PHE A 268 -8.67 18.43 -5.81
N THR A 269 -8.64 18.99 -7.04
CA THR A 269 -8.73 20.42 -7.34
C THR A 269 -9.12 20.60 -8.81
N ARG A 270 -9.73 21.75 -9.14
CA ARG A 270 -9.98 22.18 -10.52
C ARG A 270 -8.90 23.13 -11.05
N ASP A 271 -8.10 23.71 -10.16
CA ASP A 271 -7.03 24.64 -10.55
C ASP A 271 -5.81 23.88 -11.08
N ARG A 272 -5.58 24.01 -12.38
CA ARG A 272 -4.45 23.37 -13.06
C ARG A 272 -3.08 23.94 -12.65
N ARG A 273 -3.00 25.11 -12.05
CA ARG A 273 -1.74 25.72 -11.59
C ARG A 273 -1.18 24.99 -10.38
N ASN A 274 -2.05 24.35 -9.61
CA ASN A 274 -1.68 23.43 -8.52
C ASN A 274 -1.14 22.09 -9.04
N HIS A 275 -1.03 21.94 -10.37
CA HIS A 275 -0.56 20.75 -11.06
C HIS A 275 0.75 21.01 -11.79
N HIS A 276 1.84 20.50 -11.33
CA HIS A 276 3.05 20.37 -12.15
C HIS A 276 2.97 19.21 -13.16
N CYS A 277 1.77 18.81 -13.60
CA CYS A 277 1.54 17.74 -14.57
C CYS A 277 0.63 18.18 -15.72
N ARG A 278 1.02 17.81 -16.93
CA ARG A 278 0.43 18.17 -18.24
C ARG A 278 -1.04 17.73 -18.42
N PRO A 279 -1.78 18.35 -19.38
CA PRO A 279 -3.24 18.43 -19.41
C PRO A 279 -3.92 17.16 -19.93
N TYR A 280 -4.82 16.60 -19.15
CA TYR A 280 -5.92 15.76 -19.68
C TYR A 280 -7.09 15.78 -18.69
N ARG A 281 -8.26 16.33 -19.09
CA ARG A 281 -9.62 16.29 -18.51
C ARG A 281 -9.78 16.33 -16.98
N PRO A 282 -10.96 16.64 -16.37
CA PRO A 282 -11.14 16.72 -14.92
C PRO A 282 -10.77 15.37 -14.31
N VAL A 283 -9.60 15.30 -13.70
CA VAL A 283 -8.95 14.05 -13.35
C VAL A 283 -8.49 14.15 -11.91
N THR A 284 -8.86 13.14 -11.14
CA THR A 284 -8.10 12.72 -9.98
C THR A 284 -6.65 12.53 -10.40
N ILE A 285 -5.78 13.49 -10.07
CA ILE A 285 -4.36 13.35 -10.36
C ILE A 285 -3.75 12.52 -9.25
N VAL A 286 -3.52 11.27 -9.55
CA VAL A 286 -2.66 10.41 -8.74
C VAL A 286 -1.23 10.79 -9.07
N LEU A 287 -0.63 11.66 -8.27
CA LEU A 287 0.79 11.97 -8.36
C LEU A 287 1.55 10.96 -7.51
N PRO A 288 2.48 10.20 -8.09
CA PRO A 288 3.47 9.53 -7.27
C PRO A 288 4.37 10.62 -6.66
N VAL A 289 4.19 10.89 -5.37
CA VAL A 289 5.12 11.72 -4.62
C VAL A 289 6.36 10.89 -4.37
N TYR A 290 7.30 10.91 -5.32
CA TYR A 290 8.61 10.29 -5.11
C TYR A 290 9.43 11.17 -4.17
N ARG A 291 9.37 10.87 -2.87
CA ARG A 291 10.39 11.37 -1.95
C ARG A 291 11.68 10.62 -2.26
N ARG A 292 12.73 11.34 -2.66
CA ARG A 292 14.10 10.78 -2.64
C ARG A 292 14.44 10.42 -1.20
N ILE A 293 14.24 9.18 -0.83
CA ILE A 293 14.84 8.65 0.39
C ILE A 293 16.34 8.58 0.08
N HIS A 294 17.11 9.51 0.64
CA HIS A 294 18.55 9.37 0.70
C HIS A 294 18.89 8.26 1.68
N VAL A 295 18.78 7.03 1.24
CA VAL A 295 19.51 5.93 1.84
C VAL A 295 20.93 6.04 1.31
N ALA A 296 21.90 6.15 2.20
CA ALA A 296 23.31 6.13 1.85
C ALA A 296 23.55 5.00 0.86
N ARG A 297 24.13 5.33 -0.31
CA ARG A 297 24.30 4.42 -1.45
C ARG A 297 24.97 3.12 -1.07
N PRO A 298 24.47 1.98 -1.60
CA PRO A 298 25.10 1.43 -2.80
C PRO A 298 24.07 1.23 -3.93
N HIS A 299 24.44 1.69 -5.10
CA HIS A 299 23.88 1.45 -6.42
C HIS A 299 22.44 0.93 -6.55
N VAL A 300 21.47 1.84 -6.47
CA VAL A 300 20.10 1.60 -6.92
C VAL A 300 20.03 2.06 -8.38
N LEU A 301 19.83 1.12 -9.31
CA LEU A 301 19.49 1.43 -10.70
C LEU A 301 18.06 2.01 -10.71
N PRO A 302 17.83 3.16 -11.34
CA PRO A 302 16.49 3.73 -11.46
C PRO A 302 15.64 2.85 -12.39
N VAL A 303 14.51 2.36 -11.90
CA VAL A 303 13.49 1.73 -12.74
C VAL A 303 12.88 2.83 -13.62
N ARG A 304 13.28 2.89 -14.89
CA ARG A 304 12.59 3.70 -15.89
C ARG A 304 11.23 3.07 -16.17
N ARG A 305 10.15 3.82 -15.96
CA ARG A 305 8.85 3.45 -16.49
C ARG A 305 8.94 3.37 -18.01
N VAL A 306 8.61 2.20 -18.56
CA VAL A 306 8.26 2.07 -19.97
C VAL A 306 6.81 2.59 -20.09
N GLY A 307 6.66 3.78 -20.64
CA GLY A 307 5.35 4.32 -21.02
C GLY A 307 4.73 3.49 -22.15
N PRO A 308 3.40 3.47 -22.30
CA PRO A 308 2.76 2.81 -23.42
C PRO A 308 2.90 3.66 -24.69
N HIS A 309 4.00 3.49 -25.38
CA HIS A 309 4.14 3.91 -26.78
C HIS A 309 4.32 2.65 -27.62
N LEU A 310 3.22 2.04 -28.00
CA LEU A 310 3.13 1.16 -29.16
C LEU A 310 1.65 1.08 -29.60
N ALA A 311 1.27 1.98 -30.48
CA ALA A 311 0.26 1.76 -31.51
C ALA A 311 0.18 3.02 -32.39
N ARG A 312 1.02 3.07 -33.43
CA ARG A 312 0.75 3.66 -34.74
C ARG A 312 1.96 3.42 -35.64
N ALA A 313 1.86 2.38 -36.40
CA ALA A 313 2.53 2.27 -37.69
C ALA A 313 1.66 1.39 -38.57
N GLY A 314 1.19 2.00 -39.68
CA GLY A 314 0.89 1.44 -40.95
C GLY A 314 -0.21 0.39 -41.06
#